data_98bd5263979fb52e04282be197e07c8d
#
_entry.id   98bd5263979fb52e04282be197e07c8d
#
_cell.length_a   1.000
_cell.length_b   1.000
_cell.length_c   1.000
_cell.angle_alpha   90.00
_cell.angle_beta   90.00
_cell.angle_gamma   90.00
#
_symmetry.space_group_name_H-M   'P 1'
#
loop_
_entity.id
_entity.type
_entity.pdbx_description
1 polymer ?
#
loop_
_entity_poly.entity_id
_entity_poly.type
_entity_poly.pdbx_seq_one_letter_code
_entity_poly.pdbx_strand_id
1 'polypeptide(L)'
;MTFELTAAELEEAVTERDKDAIAKAGGHLGIADKLKTDPKLGLCGTELSEENLTKRKEAFGVNEFEYPPPKSFLQLCRDALDDLTVQILCVAAIISLGIGAGLKKHREEYGYLEGIAIVLVVFVVVFLQAYIDYVKEQKFRQLNSIKDNYAVKVVRNGEVHAVTAGEVLVGDVVELSAGDKIPADGVFLEGSKLRADEAAMTGEPIGIAKSHDKDPFLLSGTTISEGSGRMAVVAVGSN
;
A
#
# COMPACT_ATOMS: atom_id res chain seq x y z
N MET A 1 12.03 -20.75 -15.97
CA MET A 1 11.44 -21.44 -14.80
C MET A 1 9.94 -21.34 -14.96
N THR A 2 9.21 -22.43 -14.87
CA THR A 2 7.74 -22.43 -14.88
C THR A 2 7.26 -22.83 -13.51
N PHE A 3 6.33 -22.07 -12.96
CA PHE A 3 5.63 -22.40 -11.72
C PHE A 3 4.36 -23.18 -12.08
N GLU A 4 3.96 -24.09 -11.21
CA GLU A 4 2.74 -24.90 -11.43
C GLU A 4 1.47 -24.17 -10.99
N LEU A 5 1.61 -23.12 -10.15
CA LEU A 5 0.55 -22.26 -9.67
C LEU A 5 0.72 -20.84 -10.24
N THR A 6 -0.38 -20.23 -10.61
CA THR A 6 -0.41 -18.82 -11.04
C THR A 6 -0.69 -17.88 -9.88
N ALA A 7 -0.31 -16.60 -10.02
CA ALA A 7 -0.59 -15.59 -9.02
C ALA A 7 -2.10 -15.50 -8.71
N ALA A 8 -2.95 -15.50 -9.75
CA ALA A 8 -4.39 -15.42 -9.62
C ALA A 8 -5.02 -16.60 -8.85
N GLU A 9 -4.54 -17.82 -9.08
CA GLU A 9 -5.04 -19.01 -8.34
C GLU A 9 -4.67 -18.95 -6.85
N LEU A 10 -3.48 -18.45 -6.53
CA LEU A 10 -3.03 -18.31 -5.15
C LEU A 10 -3.78 -17.19 -4.42
N GLU A 11 -3.98 -16.07 -5.09
CA GLU A 11 -4.73 -14.93 -4.57
C GLU A 11 -6.19 -15.30 -4.29
N GLU A 12 -6.88 -15.91 -5.26
CA GLU A 12 -8.25 -16.36 -5.11
C GLU A 12 -8.40 -17.32 -3.92
N ALA A 13 -7.48 -18.30 -3.79
CA ALA A 13 -7.49 -19.26 -2.69
C ALA A 13 -7.36 -18.59 -1.30
N VAL A 14 -6.57 -17.51 -1.19
CA VAL A 14 -6.39 -16.80 0.09
C VAL A 14 -7.54 -15.83 0.34
N THR A 15 -7.97 -15.08 -0.66
CA THR A 15 -9.03 -14.07 -0.54
C THR A 15 -10.37 -14.74 -0.20
N GLU A 16 -10.69 -15.86 -0.83
CA GLU A 16 -11.91 -16.63 -0.55
C GLU A 16 -11.75 -17.59 0.65
N ARG A 17 -10.55 -17.69 1.22
CA ARG A 17 -10.20 -18.64 2.29
C ARG A 17 -10.57 -20.07 1.92
N ASP A 18 -10.33 -20.45 0.66
CA ASP A 18 -10.68 -21.75 0.12
C ASP A 18 -9.70 -22.84 0.58
N LYS A 19 -10.11 -23.56 1.64
CA LYS A 19 -9.35 -24.70 2.15
C LYS A 19 -9.29 -25.87 1.17
N ASP A 20 -10.32 -26.02 0.33
CA ASP A 20 -10.36 -27.10 -0.67
C ASP A 20 -9.34 -26.84 -1.79
N ALA A 21 -9.12 -25.58 -2.15
CA ALA A 21 -8.04 -25.19 -3.07
C ALA A 21 -6.67 -25.55 -2.50
N ILE A 22 -6.42 -25.23 -1.22
CA ILE A 22 -5.17 -25.64 -0.53
C ILE A 22 -5.04 -27.17 -0.49
N ALA A 23 -6.12 -27.89 -0.14
CA ALA A 23 -6.08 -29.35 -0.08
C ALA A 23 -5.81 -29.98 -1.47
N LYS A 24 -6.42 -29.46 -2.54
CA LYS A 24 -6.15 -29.87 -3.93
C LYS A 24 -4.70 -29.59 -4.37
N ALA A 25 -4.12 -28.51 -3.87
CA ALA A 25 -2.70 -28.19 -4.13
C ALA A 25 -1.72 -29.13 -3.39
N GLY A 26 -2.20 -30.02 -2.53
CA GLY A 26 -1.39 -30.92 -1.70
C GLY A 26 -1.14 -30.40 -0.29
N GLY A 27 -2.02 -29.50 0.19
CA GLY A 27 -1.89 -28.83 1.49
C GLY A 27 -0.79 -27.77 1.48
N HIS A 28 -0.42 -27.31 2.66
CA HIS A 28 0.66 -26.31 2.82
C HIS A 28 2.01 -26.79 2.28
N LEU A 29 2.32 -28.08 2.40
CA LEU A 29 3.55 -28.68 1.86
C LEU A 29 3.52 -28.74 0.32
N GLY A 30 2.37 -29.08 -0.26
CA GLY A 30 2.20 -29.10 -1.71
C GLY A 30 2.30 -27.72 -2.34
N ILE A 31 1.78 -26.68 -1.66
CA ILE A 31 1.95 -25.29 -2.10
C ILE A 31 3.43 -24.88 -2.05
N ALA A 32 4.13 -25.20 -0.95
CA ALA A 32 5.55 -24.89 -0.82
C ALA A 32 6.37 -25.60 -1.92
N ASP A 33 6.08 -26.88 -2.21
CA ASP A 33 6.76 -27.65 -3.26
C ASP A 33 6.53 -27.02 -4.66
N LYS A 34 5.28 -26.70 -5.00
CA LYS A 34 4.92 -26.03 -6.28
C LYS A 34 5.54 -24.66 -6.43
N LEU A 35 5.76 -23.93 -5.31
CA LEU A 35 6.49 -22.69 -5.26
C LEU A 35 8.01 -22.88 -5.19
N LYS A 36 8.50 -24.14 -5.21
CA LYS A 36 9.92 -24.51 -5.07
C LYS A 36 10.57 -23.93 -3.82
N THR A 37 9.85 -24.01 -2.74
CA THR A 37 10.25 -23.51 -1.42
C THR A 37 10.34 -24.67 -0.44
N ASP A 38 11.45 -24.79 0.26
CA ASP A 38 11.58 -25.73 1.38
C ASP A 38 10.91 -25.10 2.63
N PRO A 39 9.95 -25.78 3.29
CA PRO A 39 9.26 -25.24 4.46
C PRO A 39 10.17 -24.88 5.63
N LYS A 40 11.34 -25.51 5.74
CA LYS A 40 12.32 -25.28 6.82
C LYS A 40 13.47 -24.38 6.42
N LEU A 41 13.99 -24.58 5.19
CA LEU A 41 15.14 -23.84 4.68
C LEU A 41 14.76 -22.57 3.93
N GLY A 42 13.49 -22.41 3.56
CA GLY A 42 13.00 -21.32 2.74
C GLY A 42 13.44 -21.46 1.28
N LEU A 43 13.59 -20.33 0.59
CA LEU A 43 14.21 -20.30 -0.73
C LEU A 43 15.67 -20.65 -0.61
N CYS A 44 16.15 -21.63 -1.37
CA CYS A 44 17.53 -22.10 -1.26
C CYS A 44 18.19 -22.41 -2.60
N GLY A 45 19.52 -22.43 -2.59
CA GLY A 45 20.35 -22.81 -3.72
C GLY A 45 20.10 -21.93 -4.96
N THR A 46 19.75 -22.57 -6.08
CA THR A 46 19.53 -21.90 -7.36
C THR A 46 18.32 -20.96 -7.36
N GLU A 47 17.35 -21.17 -6.45
CA GLU A 47 16.16 -20.32 -6.33
C GLU A 47 16.48 -18.90 -5.87
N LEU A 48 17.62 -18.70 -5.18
CA LEU A 48 18.14 -17.40 -4.76
C LEU A 48 19.05 -16.72 -5.79
N SER A 49 19.24 -17.31 -6.98
CA SER A 49 19.97 -16.63 -8.06
C SER A 49 19.19 -15.40 -8.53
N GLU A 50 19.87 -14.32 -8.89
CA GLU A 50 19.25 -13.08 -9.37
C GLU A 50 18.29 -13.33 -10.53
N GLU A 51 18.64 -14.26 -11.44
CA GLU A 51 17.79 -14.65 -12.56
C GLU A 51 16.45 -15.27 -12.09
N ASN A 52 16.49 -16.17 -11.11
CA ASN A 52 15.28 -16.83 -10.61
C ASN A 52 14.44 -15.90 -9.73
N LEU A 53 15.06 -15.02 -8.94
CA LEU A 53 14.35 -13.98 -8.19
C LEU A 53 13.65 -13.00 -9.13
N THR A 54 14.29 -12.62 -10.25
CA THR A 54 13.65 -11.76 -11.27
C THR A 54 12.47 -12.46 -11.93
N LYS A 55 12.61 -13.72 -12.34
CA LYS A 55 11.50 -14.52 -12.89
C LYS A 55 10.34 -14.67 -11.90
N ARG A 56 10.65 -14.78 -10.61
CA ARG A 56 9.65 -14.86 -9.55
C ARG A 56 8.89 -13.53 -9.40
N LYS A 57 9.59 -12.40 -9.44
CA LYS A 57 8.98 -11.06 -9.47
C LYS A 57 8.11 -10.85 -10.72
N GLU A 58 8.55 -11.32 -11.87
CA GLU A 58 7.77 -11.24 -13.11
C GLU A 58 6.51 -12.12 -13.09
N ALA A 59 6.57 -13.28 -12.42
CA ALA A 59 5.47 -14.24 -12.37
C ALA A 59 4.42 -13.87 -11.32
N PHE A 60 4.83 -13.35 -10.16
CA PHE A 60 3.98 -13.14 -8.99
C PHE A 60 3.89 -11.68 -8.53
N GLY A 61 4.64 -10.76 -9.15
CA GLY A 61 4.70 -9.37 -8.73
C GLY A 61 5.71 -9.11 -7.61
N VAL A 62 5.64 -7.89 -7.09
CA VAL A 62 6.45 -7.38 -5.97
C VAL A 62 5.54 -6.95 -4.83
N ASN A 63 6.03 -7.00 -3.61
CA ASN A 63 5.26 -6.63 -2.42
C ASN A 63 5.26 -5.11 -2.20
N GLU A 64 4.77 -4.39 -3.22
CA GLU A 64 4.64 -2.93 -3.17
C GLU A 64 3.18 -2.54 -3.37
N PHE A 65 2.70 -1.59 -2.57
CA PHE A 65 1.38 -1.00 -2.75
C PHE A 65 1.49 0.16 -3.72
N GLU A 66 0.70 0.12 -4.79
CA GLU A 66 0.63 1.21 -5.75
C GLU A 66 -0.12 2.41 -5.16
N TYR A 67 0.60 3.49 -4.96
CA TYR A 67 0.00 4.79 -4.62
C TYR A 67 -0.22 5.60 -5.89
N PRO A 68 -1.35 6.31 -6.01
CA PRO A 68 -1.57 7.19 -7.16
C PRO A 68 -0.42 8.19 -7.29
N PRO A 69 -0.02 8.55 -8.52
CA PRO A 69 1.08 9.47 -8.74
C PRO A 69 0.80 10.84 -8.07
N PRO A 70 1.84 11.54 -7.59
CA PRO A 70 1.66 12.84 -6.94
C PRO A 70 1.05 13.83 -7.91
N LYS A 71 0.08 14.61 -7.42
CA LYS A 71 -0.45 15.73 -8.19
C LYS A 71 0.65 16.76 -8.43
N SER A 72 0.77 17.26 -9.66
CA SER A 72 1.68 18.34 -9.95
C SER A 72 1.23 19.63 -9.26
N PHE A 73 2.18 20.56 -8.99
CA PHE A 73 1.82 21.85 -8.38
C PHE A 73 0.77 22.61 -9.17
N LEU A 74 0.81 22.56 -10.51
CA LEU A 74 -0.19 23.18 -11.37
C LEU A 74 -1.58 22.53 -11.24
N GLN A 75 -1.65 21.22 -11.03
CA GLN A 75 -2.91 20.53 -10.75
C GLN A 75 -3.47 20.98 -9.39
N LEU A 76 -2.62 21.12 -8.36
CA LEU A 76 -3.05 21.64 -7.06
C LEU A 76 -3.53 23.09 -7.14
N CYS A 77 -2.90 23.93 -7.95
CA CYS A 77 -3.41 25.29 -8.23
C CYS A 77 -4.78 25.28 -8.90
N ARG A 78 -5.00 24.35 -9.83
CA ARG A 78 -6.30 24.18 -10.48
C ARG A 78 -7.35 23.70 -9.49
N ASP A 79 -7.03 22.69 -8.68
CA ASP A 79 -7.92 22.16 -7.63
C ASP A 79 -8.28 23.27 -6.63
N ALA A 80 -7.34 24.17 -6.29
CA ALA A 80 -7.62 25.32 -5.42
C ALA A 80 -8.60 26.33 -6.05
N LEU A 81 -8.66 26.44 -7.39
CA LEU A 81 -9.66 27.27 -8.10
C LEU A 81 -11.06 26.65 -8.09
N ASP A 82 -11.18 25.35 -7.82
CA ASP A 82 -12.47 24.67 -7.69
C ASP A 82 -13.12 24.90 -6.32
N ASP A 83 -12.40 25.53 -5.36
CA ASP A 83 -12.95 25.92 -4.06
C ASP A 83 -14.01 27.03 -4.23
N LEU A 84 -15.18 26.82 -3.62
CA LEU A 84 -16.31 27.73 -3.73
C LEU A 84 -15.97 29.16 -3.26
N THR A 85 -15.15 29.30 -2.23
CA THR A 85 -14.73 30.61 -1.70
C THR A 85 -13.88 31.35 -2.72
N VAL A 86 -12.95 30.63 -3.35
CA VAL A 86 -12.08 31.20 -4.40
C VAL A 86 -12.90 31.58 -5.63
N GLN A 87 -13.90 30.76 -6.01
CA GLN A 87 -14.79 31.07 -7.12
C GLN A 87 -15.60 32.34 -6.86
N ILE A 88 -16.13 32.51 -5.66
CA ILE A 88 -16.85 33.73 -5.28
C ILE A 88 -15.93 34.95 -5.36
N LEU A 89 -14.69 34.83 -4.88
CA LEU A 89 -13.69 35.91 -4.96
C LEU A 89 -13.34 36.23 -6.42
N CYS A 90 -13.21 35.23 -7.28
CA CYS A 90 -12.98 35.44 -8.72
C CYS A 90 -14.14 36.22 -9.37
N VAL A 91 -15.37 35.85 -9.06
CA VAL A 91 -16.57 36.57 -9.56
C VAL A 91 -16.57 38.02 -9.04
N ALA A 92 -16.30 38.22 -7.77
CA ALA A 92 -16.20 39.57 -7.18
C ALA A 92 -15.11 40.42 -7.83
N ALA A 93 -13.93 39.82 -8.12
CA ALA A 93 -12.85 40.48 -8.83
C ALA A 93 -13.27 40.93 -10.24
N ILE A 94 -13.95 40.07 -11.00
CA ILE A 94 -14.43 40.36 -12.35
C ILE A 94 -15.45 41.53 -12.30
N ILE A 95 -16.38 41.48 -11.38
CA ILE A 95 -17.39 42.55 -11.20
C ILE A 95 -16.71 43.88 -10.83
N SER A 96 -15.80 43.86 -9.85
CA SER A 96 -15.09 45.07 -9.40
C SER A 96 -14.26 45.69 -10.52
N LEU A 97 -13.51 44.88 -11.29
CA LEU A 97 -12.78 45.32 -12.47
C LEU A 97 -13.71 45.88 -13.54
N GLY A 98 -14.84 45.24 -13.81
CA GLY A 98 -15.84 45.70 -14.78
C GLY A 98 -16.44 47.06 -14.41
N ILE A 99 -16.79 47.26 -13.18
CA ILE A 99 -17.30 48.55 -12.66
C ILE A 99 -16.20 49.62 -12.74
N GLY A 100 -14.99 49.29 -12.25
CA GLY A 100 -13.85 50.22 -12.24
C GLY A 100 -13.41 50.67 -13.65
N ALA A 101 -13.53 49.79 -14.66
CA ALA A 101 -13.18 50.10 -16.04
C ALA A 101 -14.32 50.77 -16.83
N GLY A 102 -15.60 50.40 -16.53
CA GLY A 102 -16.77 50.77 -17.31
C GLY A 102 -17.38 52.14 -16.97
N LEU A 103 -17.29 52.55 -15.68
CA LEU A 103 -17.90 53.83 -15.24
C LEU A 103 -16.87 54.95 -15.25
N LYS A 104 -17.09 55.99 -16.10
CA LYS A 104 -16.18 57.13 -16.24
C LYS A 104 -15.80 57.79 -14.91
N LYS A 105 -16.74 57.96 -13.98
CA LYS A 105 -16.53 58.55 -12.67
C LYS A 105 -15.60 57.71 -11.80
N HIS A 106 -15.72 56.38 -11.79
CA HIS A 106 -14.85 55.46 -11.03
C HIS A 106 -13.45 55.32 -11.67
N ARG A 107 -13.33 55.49 -12.96
CA ARG A 107 -12.03 55.46 -13.69
C ARG A 107 -11.14 56.65 -13.29
N GLU A 108 -11.72 57.81 -13.04
CA GLU A 108 -10.99 59.03 -12.60
C GLU A 108 -10.54 58.92 -11.13
N GLU A 109 -11.25 58.15 -10.31
CA GLU A 109 -10.93 57.88 -8.89
C GLU A 109 -10.13 56.62 -8.62
N TYR A 110 -9.43 56.07 -9.64
CA TYR A 110 -8.64 54.81 -9.54
C TYR A 110 -9.45 53.59 -9.12
N GLY A 111 -10.76 53.50 -9.38
CA GLY A 111 -11.64 52.39 -8.97
C GLY A 111 -11.21 51.01 -9.45
N TYR A 112 -10.34 50.95 -10.49
CA TYR A 112 -9.79 49.68 -10.98
C TYR A 112 -8.76 49.08 -9.99
N LEU A 113 -8.17 49.89 -9.08
CA LEU A 113 -7.21 49.41 -8.09
C LEU A 113 -7.83 48.40 -7.12
N GLU A 114 -9.11 48.59 -6.77
CA GLU A 114 -9.85 47.64 -5.93
C GLU A 114 -9.97 46.26 -6.58
N GLY A 115 -10.32 46.19 -7.86
CA GLY A 115 -10.38 44.96 -8.61
C GLY A 115 -9.02 44.28 -8.75
N ILE A 116 -7.93 45.05 -8.99
CA ILE A 116 -6.57 44.53 -9.03
C ILE A 116 -6.16 43.98 -7.66
N ALA A 117 -6.51 44.66 -6.57
CA ALA A 117 -6.21 44.19 -5.22
C ALA A 117 -6.89 42.84 -4.94
N ILE A 118 -8.16 42.65 -5.34
CA ILE A 118 -8.87 41.37 -5.20
C ILE A 118 -8.18 40.26 -6.02
N VAL A 119 -7.81 40.53 -7.29
CA VAL A 119 -7.09 39.55 -8.12
C VAL A 119 -5.78 39.13 -7.48
N LEU A 120 -5.03 40.06 -6.91
CA LEU A 120 -3.77 39.78 -6.21
C LEU A 120 -4.03 38.89 -4.98
N VAL A 121 -5.05 39.20 -4.20
CA VAL A 121 -5.45 38.37 -3.05
C VAL A 121 -5.82 36.96 -3.49
N VAL A 122 -6.63 36.81 -4.56
CA VAL A 122 -6.99 35.50 -5.11
C VAL A 122 -5.74 34.72 -5.52
N PHE A 123 -4.79 35.37 -6.20
CA PHE A 123 -3.54 34.74 -6.61
C PHE A 123 -2.75 34.24 -5.39
N VAL A 124 -2.62 35.06 -4.34
CA VAL A 124 -1.92 34.69 -3.11
C VAL A 124 -2.62 33.53 -2.41
N VAL A 125 -3.96 33.56 -2.32
CA VAL A 125 -4.76 32.50 -1.70
C VAL A 125 -4.59 31.17 -2.44
N VAL A 126 -4.74 31.18 -3.77
CA VAL A 126 -4.57 29.98 -4.61
C VAL A 126 -3.16 29.40 -4.48
N PHE A 127 -2.14 30.26 -4.54
CA PHE A 127 -0.76 29.82 -4.38
C PHE A 127 -0.50 29.23 -3.01
N LEU A 128 -0.98 29.88 -1.95
CA LEU A 128 -0.81 29.40 -0.58
C LEU A 128 -1.53 28.07 -0.34
N GLN A 129 -2.76 27.93 -0.83
CA GLN A 129 -3.54 26.69 -0.75
C GLN A 129 -2.80 25.56 -1.47
N ALA A 130 -2.38 25.77 -2.72
CA ALA A 130 -1.63 24.79 -3.50
C ALA A 130 -0.31 24.39 -2.82
N TYR A 131 0.40 25.36 -2.21
CA TYR A 131 1.62 25.08 -1.47
C TYR A 131 1.37 24.23 -0.21
N ILE A 132 0.31 24.54 0.56
CA ILE A 132 -0.07 23.75 1.74
C ILE A 132 -0.42 22.31 1.32
N ASP A 133 -1.18 22.14 0.25
CA ASP A 133 -1.59 20.81 -0.22
C ASP A 133 -0.39 20.03 -0.80
N TYR A 134 0.56 20.71 -1.45
CA TYR A 134 1.82 20.11 -1.87
C TYR A 134 2.63 19.59 -0.67
N VAL A 135 2.75 20.39 0.41
CA VAL A 135 3.47 19.97 1.62
C VAL A 135 2.77 18.79 2.31
N LYS A 136 1.42 18.80 2.38
CA LYS A 136 0.63 17.69 2.92
C LYS A 136 0.87 16.40 2.13
N GLU A 137 0.85 16.47 0.80
CA GLU A 137 1.09 15.32 -0.08
C GLU A 137 2.49 14.74 0.14
N GLN A 138 3.53 15.60 0.23
CA GLN A 138 4.90 15.18 0.54
C GLN A 138 5.00 14.47 1.90
N LYS A 139 4.36 15.01 2.92
CA LYS A 139 4.33 14.41 4.26
C LYS A 139 3.59 13.09 4.29
N PHE A 140 2.46 13.00 3.59
CA PHE A 140 1.68 11.77 3.48
C PHE A 140 2.50 10.65 2.82
N ARG A 141 3.22 10.95 1.74
CA ARG A 141 4.10 9.97 1.07
C ARG A 141 5.25 9.53 1.95
N GLN A 142 5.86 10.46 2.67
CA GLN A 142 6.93 10.13 3.61
C GLN A 142 6.43 9.19 4.72
N LEU A 143 5.23 9.43 5.26
CA LEU A 143 4.64 8.57 6.29
C LEU A 143 4.28 7.17 5.73
N ASN A 144 3.73 7.10 4.53
CA ASN A 144 3.44 5.81 3.89
C ASN A 144 4.72 5.01 3.61
N SER A 145 5.76 5.66 3.10
CA SER A 145 7.05 5.00 2.88
C SER A 145 7.64 4.41 4.17
N ILE A 146 7.52 5.10 5.31
CA ILE A 146 7.97 4.57 6.61
C ILE A 146 7.08 3.41 7.07
N LYS A 147 5.76 3.53 6.86
CA LYS A 147 4.78 2.50 7.25
C LYS A 147 4.99 1.18 6.49
N ASP A 148 5.41 1.26 5.23
CA ASP A 148 5.55 0.09 4.35
C ASP A 148 6.97 -0.51 4.40
N ASN A 149 7.97 0.27 4.84
CA ASN A 149 9.38 -0.15 4.96
C ASN A 149 9.74 -0.62 6.38
N TYR A 150 9.08 -1.67 6.87
CA TYR A 150 9.48 -2.32 8.11
C TYR A 150 10.26 -3.61 7.84
N ALA A 151 11.06 -4.02 8.83
CA ALA A 151 11.89 -5.21 8.72
C ALA A 151 11.06 -6.48 8.93
N VAL A 152 11.25 -7.45 8.06
CA VAL A 152 10.61 -8.77 8.06
C VAL A 152 11.70 -9.84 8.16
N LYS A 153 11.48 -10.86 8.96
CA LYS A 153 12.38 -12.00 9.11
C LYS A 153 12.01 -13.08 8.10
N VAL A 154 12.83 -13.28 7.10
CA VAL A 154 12.65 -14.35 6.11
C VAL A 154 13.73 -15.42 6.29
N VAL A 155 13.35 -16.68 6.08
CA VAL A 155 14.27 -17.80 6.07
C VAL A 155 14.71 -18.05 4.64
N ARG A 156 16.02 -17.95 4.38
CA ARG A 156 16.64 -18.26 3.07
C ARG A 156 17.92 -19.06 3.31
N ASN A 157 18.12 -20.15 2.58
CA ASN A 157 19.22 -21.12 2.81
C ASN A 157 19.29 -21.64 4.27
N GLY A 158 18.16 -21.73 4.98
CA GLY A 158 18.12 -22.16 6.38
C GLY A 158 18.57 -21.11 7.41
N GLU A 159 18.92 -19.91 6.96
CA GLU A 159 19.30 -18.79 7.82
C GLU A 159 18.21 -17.70 7.83
N VAL A 160 18.05 -17.05 8.96
CA VAL A 160 17.10 -15.94 9.10
C VAL A 160 17.75 -14.64 8.66
N HIS A 161 17.17 -14.00 7.66
CA HIS A 161 17.59 -12.70 7.13
C HIS A 161 16.53 -11.65 7.41
N ALA A 162 16.97 -10.44 7.80
CA ALA A 162 16.09 -9.28 7.88
C ALA A 162 16.05 -8.58 6.51
N VAL A 163 14.89 -8.58 5.89
CA VAL A 163 14.62 -7.86 4.64
C VAL A 163 13.55 -6.80 4.86
N THR A 164 13.41 -5.83 3.96
CA THR A 164 12.27 -4.91 4.00
C THR A 164 11.00 -5.61 3.51
N ALA A 165 9.84 -5.16 3.99
CA ALA A 165 8.56 -5.76 3.58
C ALA A 165 8.40 -5.78 2.05
N GLY A 166 8.86 -4.74 1.34
CA GLY A 166 8.82 -4.68 -0.13
C GLY A 166 9.73 -5.69 -0.84
N GLU A 167 10.72 -6.28 -0.15
CA GLU A 167 11.63 -7.30 -0.69
C GLU A 167 11.13 -8.73 -0.50
N VAL A 168 10.00 -8.90 0.20
CA VAL A 168 9.36 -10.20 0.39
C VAL A 168 8.76 -10.67 -0.93
N LEU A 169 9.02 -11.94 -1.27
CA LEU A 169 8.58 -12.55 -2.52
C LEU A 169 7.67 -13.74 -2.26
N VAL A 170 6.83 -14.07 -3.23
CA VAL A 170 6.07 -15.32 -3.21
C VAL A 170 7.04 -16.50 -3.11
N GLY A 171 6.79 -17.41 -2.17
CA GLY A 171 7.67 -18.52 -1.82
C GLY A 171 8.68 -18.22 -0.72
N ASP A 172 8.80 -16.99 -0.21
CA ASP A 172 9.58 -16.77 1.01
C ASP A 172 8.90 -17.44 2.21
N VAL A 173 9.71 -17.95 3.11
CA VAL A 173 9.27 -18.41 4.44
C VAL A 173 9.52 -17.29 5.42
N VAL A 174 8.44 -16.76 6.03
CA VAL A 174 8.50 -15.68 7.00
C VAL A 174 8.38 -16.22 8.41
N GLU A 175 9.29 -15.81 9.30
CA GLU A 175 9.15 -16.04 10.74
C GLU A 175 8.31 -14.95 11.38
N LEU A 176 7.31 -15.38 12.16
CA LEU A 176 6.34 -14.51 12.82
C LEU A 176 6.40 -14.73 14.33
N SER A 177 6.34 -13.65 15.08
CA SER A 177 6.27 -13.61 16.54
C SER A 177 5.22 -12.61 16.99
N ALA A 178 4.76 -12.70 18.23
CA ALA A 178 3.80 -11.75 18.78
C ALA A 178 4.29 -10.30 18.62
N GLY A 179 3.45 -9.44 18.07
CA GLY A 179 3.74 -8.05 17.72
C GLY A 179 4.20 -7.84 16.28
N ASP A 180 4.60 -8.88 15.54
CA ASP A 180 5.02 -8.75 14.14
C ASP A 180 3.78 -8.52 13.25
N LYS A 181 3.95 -7.64 12.25
CA LYS A 181 2.97 -7.42 11.18
C LYS A 181 3.20 -8.43 10.07
N ILE A 182 2.13 -9.03 9.56
CA ILE A 182 2.16 -9.94 8.42
C ILE A 182 2.43 -9.14 7.15
N PRO A 183 3.54 -9.40 6.43
CA PRO A 183 3.98 -8.55 5.32
C PRO A 183 3.22 -8.79 4.01
N ALA A 184 2.71 -9.99 3.82
CA ALA A 184 2.08 -10.45 2.59
C ALA A 184 1.13 -11.60 2.91
N ASP A 185 0.26 -11.97 1.99
CA ASP A 185 -0.63 -13.09 2.20
C ASP A 185 0.13 -14.42 2.17
N GLY A 186 -0.24 -15.30 3.08
CA GLY A 186 0.47 -16.55 3.24
C GLY A 186 -0.34 -17.67 3.84
N VAL A 187 0.30 -18.85 3.82
CA VAL A 187 -0.25 -20.08 4.39
C VAL A 187 0.61 -20.52 5.57
N PHE A 188 -0.04 -20.86 6.68
CA PHE A 188 0.61 -21.36 7.89
C PHE A 188 1.40 -22.64 7.61
N LEU A 189 2.68 -22.66 7.97
CA LEU A 189 3.55 -23.83 7.84
C LEU A 189 3.72 -24.58 9.17
N GLU A 190 4.13 -23.88 10.20
CA GLU A 190 4.34 -24.44 11.52
C GLU A 190 4.30 -23.35 12.59
N GLY A 191 4.03 -23.70 13.83
CA GLY A 191 4.05 -22.74 14.92
C GLY A 191 3.38 -23.25 16.19
N SER A 192 3.50 -22.43 17.23
CA SER A 192 2.91 -22.71 18.53
C SER A 192 2.02 -21.57 18.97
N LYS A 193 0.73 -21.88 19.18
CA LYS A 193 -0.30 -20.94 19.65
C LYS A 193 -0.39 -19.64 18.84
N LEU A 194 -0.08 -19.72 17.53
CA LEU A 194 -0.12 -18.55 16.67
C LEU A 194 -1.55 -18.02 16.55
N ARG A 195 -1.73 -16.75 16.84
CA ARG A 195 -3.01 -16.03 16.68
C ARG A 195 -2.75 -14.73 15.94
N ALA A 196 -3.58 -14.45 14.94
CA ALA A 196 -3.54 -13.18 14.21
C ALA A 196 -4.73 -12.30 14.60
N ASP A 197 -4.47 -11.03 14.83
CA ASP A 197 -5.49 -10.00 14.99
C ASP A 197 -5.90 -9.49 13.61
N GLU A 198 -7.10 -9.88 13.20
CA GLU A 198 -7.70 -9.50 11.92
C GLU A 198 -8.84 -8.49 12.09
N ALA A 199 -8.92 -7.82 13.25
CA ALA A 199 -10.00 -6.88 13.57
C ALA A 199 -10.16 -5.76 12.52
N ALA A 200 -9.06 -5.31 11.93
CA ALA A 200 -9.07 -4.30 10.87
C ALA A 200 -9.79 -4.77 9.58
N MET A 201 -9.85 -6.08 9.34
CA MET A 201 -10.47 -6.66 8.14
C MET A 201 -11.84 -7.27 8.42
N THR A 202 -11.99 -7.96 9.56
CA THR A 202 -13.22 -8.70 9.90
C THR A 202 -14.14 -7.93 10.85
N GLY A 203 -13.62 -6.92 11.54
CA GLY A 203 -14.33 -6.20 12.61
C GLY A 203 -14.43 -6.99 13.92
N GLU A 204 -13.92 -8.22 13.99
CA GLU A 204 -13.96 -9.05 15.19
C GLU A 204 -12.73 -8.80 16.07
N PRO A 205 -12.90 -8.40 17.36
CA PRO A 205 -11.78 -8.01 18.22
C PRO A 205 -10.99 -9.19 18.80
N ILE A 206 -11.35 -10.43 18.44
CA ILE A 206 -10.71 -11.63 18.99
C ILE A 206 -9.72 -12.20 17.98
N GLY A 207 -8.45 -12.29 18.36
CA GLY A 207 -7.43 -12.89 17.53
C GLY A 207 -7.79 -14.32 17.08
N ILE A 208 -7.64 -14.60 15.80
CA ILE A 208 -7.97 -15.87 15.16
C ILE A 208 -6.79 -16.84 15.31
N ALA A 209 -7.05 -18.04 15.84
CA ALA A 209 -6.02 -19.06 16.00
C ALA A 209 -5.68 -19.68 14.64
N LYS A 210 -4.41 -19.65 14.27
CA LYS A 210 -3.89 -20.18 13.01
C LYS A 210 -3.40 -21.62 13.17
N SER A 211 -3.88 -22.49 12.31
CA SER A 211 -3.49 -23.89 12.25
C SER A 211 -3.93 -24.50 10.93
N HIS A 212 -3.34 -25.64 10.55
CA HIS A 212 -3.71 -26.36 9.32
C HIS A 212 -5.19 -26.76 9.26
N ASP A 213 -5.77 -27.14 10.40
CA ASP A 213 -7.13 -27.67 10.46
C ASP A 213 -8.18 -26.55 10.55
N LYS A 214 -7.89 -25.49 11.31
CA LYS A 214 -8.88 -24.43 11.61
C LYS A 214 -8.83 -23.30 10.61
N ASP A 215 -7.72 -22.59 10.56
CA ASP A 215 -7.50 -21.46 9.67
C ASP A 215 -6.02 -21.37 9.32
N PRO A 216 -5.64 -21.84 8.12
CA PRO A 216 -4.24 -21.78 7.68
C PRO A 216 -3.86 -20.43 7.06
N PHE A 217 -4.80 -19.52 6.83
CA PHE A 217 -4.55 -18.29 6.11
C PHE A 217 -4.01 -17.19 7.01
N LEU A 218 -2.97 -16.53 6.56
CA LEU A 218 -2.32 -15.38 7.20
C LEU A 218 -2.43 -14.21 6.24
N LEU A 219 -3.18 -13.17 6.64
CA LEU A 219 -3.54 -12.07 5.77
C LEU A 219 -2.61 -10.87 5.93
N SER A 220 -2.18 -10.31 4.83
CA SER A 220 -1.34 -9.11 4.75
C SER A 220 -1.93 -7.95 5.59
N GLY A 221 -1.07 -7.21 6.27
CA GLY A 221 -1.49 -6.05 7.06
C GLY A 221 -2.05 -6.35 8.44
N THR A 222 -2.36 -7.61 8.76
CA THR A 222 -2.78 -8.03 10.10
C THR A 222 -1.58 -8.21 11.03
N THR A 223 -1.80 -8.34 12.34
CA THR A 223 -0.73 -8.41 13.34
C THR A 223 -0.82 -9.70 14.14
N ILE A 224 0.30 -10.30 14.46
CA ILE A 224 0.33 -11.46 15.35
C ILE A 224 0.09 -11.01 16.80
N SER A 225 -1.02 -11.44 17.38
CA SER A 225 -1.39 -11.10 18.76
C SER A 225 -0.76 -12.02 19.79
N GLU A 226 -0.52 -13.30 19.45
CA GLU A 226 0.02 -14.30 20.38
C GLU A 226 0.77 -15.40 19.62
N GLY A 227 1.76 -15.99 20.27
CA GLY A 227 2.49 -17.16 19.78
C GLY A 227 3.59 -16.82 18.79
N SER A 228 4.07 -17.84 18.11
CA SER A 228 5.08 -17.74 17.06
C SER A 228 4.89 -18.82 16.01
N GLY A 229 5.35 -18.60 14.81
CA GLY A 229 5.24 -19.57 13.74
C GLY A 229 5.93 -19.12 12.47
N ARG A 230 5.78 -19.94 11.42
CA ARG A 230 6.27 -19.67 10.08
C ARG A 230 5.13 -19.75 9.08
N MET A 231 5.19 -18.93 8.08
CA MET A 231 4.29 -18.97 6.95
C MET A 231 5.05 -19.01 5.63
N ALA A 232 4.46 -19.64 4.61
CA ALA A 232 4.88 -19.48 3.23
C ALA A 232 4.10 -18.33 2.60
N VAL A 233 4.79 -17.40 1.97
CA VAL A 233 4.18 -16.30 1.22
C VAL A 233 3.61 -16.85 -0.07
N VAL A 234 2.33 -16.56 -0.36
CA VAL A 234 1.62 -17.03 -1.55
C VAL A 234 1.12 -15.91 -2.46
N ALA A 235 0.88 -14.72 -1.90
CA ALA A 235 0.54 -13.54 -2.70
C ALA A 235 1.21 -12.28 -2.12
N VAL A 236 1.56 -11.31 -2.98
CA VAL A 236 2.29 -10.08 -2.61
C VAL A 236 1.67 -8.87 -3.29
N GLY A 237 1.81 -7.70 -2.67
CA GLY A 237 1.36 -6.43 -3.22
C GLY A 237 -0.16 -6.24 -3.20
N SER A 238 -0.69 -5.70 -4.29
CA SER A 238 -2.11 -5.46 -4.52
C SER A 238 -2.78 -6.57 -5.35
N ASN A 239 -2.06 -7.67 -5.52
CA ASN A 239 -2.56 -8.88 -6.19
C ASN A 239 -3.12 -9.83 -5.16
#